data_b5d379d4f57498ccd3613ded9ebdf1ca
#
_entry.id   b5d379d4f57498ccd3613ded9ebdf1ca
#
_cell.length_a   1.000
_cell.length_b   1.000
_cell.length_c   1.000
_cell.angle_alpha   90.00
_cell.angle_beta   90.00
_cell.angle_gamma   90.00
#
_symmetry.space_group_name_H-M   'P 1'
#
loop_
_entity.id
_entity.type
_entity.pdbx_description
1 polymer ?
#
loop_
_entity_poly.entity_id
_entity_poly.type
_entity_poly.pdbx_seq_one_letter_code
_entity_poly.pdbx_strand_id
1 'polypeptide(L)'
;KKGERESLKAGALLAKHGFVFDRVYTSVLKRAIKTLWIILEKMDTMYLPVEYSWRLNERHYGALQGKNKAMIEKKFGYDQFIAWRRGYAQRPPVATAESRKGEIKALACGLKAEAMPAAESLKDTVKRVIPYWMSTIRPAIRRGEKVLIVAHGNSLRALVKYLDGISDKDIPNFELPTGVPLCYDIAGGRVVRRYFLDK
;
A
#
# COMPACT_ATOMS: atom_id res chain seq x y z
N LYS A 1 -12.56 11.69 -11.39
CA LYS A 1 -13.22 11.49 -10.07
C LYS A 1 -12.17 11.66 -8.97
N LYS A 2 -12.50 11.56 -7.64
CA LYS A 2 -11.59 11.97 -6.53
C LYS A 2 -10.20 11.31 -6.64
N GLY A 3 -10.10 9.98 -6.70
CA GLY A 3 -8.81 9.27 -6.78
C GLY A 3 -7.97 9.64 -8.01
N GLU A 4 -8.59 9.89 -9.15
CA GLU A 4 -7.86 10.33 -10.37
C GLU A 4 -7.26 11.72 -10.19
N ARG A 5 -8.00 12.65 -9.55
CA ARG A 5 -7.47 13.99 -9.23
C ARG A 5 -6.31 13.92 -8.23
N GLU A 6 -6.41 13.05 -7.24
CA GLU A 6 -5.33 12.79 -6.26
C GLU A 6 -4.09 12.22 -6.96
N SER A 7 -4.27 11.29 -7.89
CA SER A 7 -3.16 10.71 -8.68
C SER A 7 -2.49 11.76 -9.59
N LEU A 8 -3.28 12.57 -10.28
CA LEU A 8 -2.77 13.68 -11.12
C LEU A 8 -2.00 14.71 -10.28
N LYS A 9 -2.52 15.05 -9.08
CA LYS A 9 -1.82 15.95 -8.16
C LYS A 9 -0.49 15.36 -7.70
N ALA A 10 -0.45 14.09 -7.34
CA ALA A 10 0.78 13.41 -6.92
C ALA A 10 1.83 13.41 -8.06
N GLY A 11 1.45 13.05 -9.28
CA GLY A 11 2.33 13.08 -10.44
C GLY A 11 2.85 14.49 -10.76
N ALA A 12 1.97 15.51 -10.67
CA ALA A 12 2.35 16.90 -10.88
C ALA A 12 3.35 17.41 -9.82
N LEU A 13 3.16 17.01 -8.54
CA LEU A 13 4.10 17.36 -7.46
C LEU A 13 5.48 16.72 -7.71
N LEU A 14 5.51 15.43 -8.03
CA LEU A 14 6.76 14.72 -8.31
C LEU A 14 7.50 15.36 -9.50
N ALA A 15 6.80 15.64 -10.59
CA ALA A 15 7.38 16.31 -11.77
C ALA A 15 7.90 17.73 -11.44
N LYS A 16 7.09 18.54 -10.73
CA LYS A 16 7.45 19.90 -10.32
C LYS A 16 8.73 19.96 -9.50
N HIS A 17 8.92 18.98 -8.63
CA HIS A 17 10.10 18.87 -7.76
C HIS A 17 11.28 18.10 -8.40
N GLY A 18 11.19 17.78 -9.68
CA GLY A 18 12.28 17.15 -10.43
C GLY A 18 12.60 15.71 -9.99
N PHE A 19 11.62 14.99 -9.45
CA PHE A 19 11.84 13.59 -9.11
C PHE A 19 12.07 12.75 -10.36
N VAL A 20 13.10 11.92 -10.31
CA VAL A 20 13.44 10.94 -11.34
C VAL A 20 13.48 9.56 -10.69
N PHE A 21 12.95 8.56 -11.37
CA PHE A 21 12.92 7.18 -10.89
C PHE A 21 13.57 6.24 -11.91
N ASP A 22 14.18 5.17 -11.41
CA ASP A 22 14.77 4.11 -12.24
C ASP A 22 13.85 2.89 -12.30
N ARG A 23 13.01 2.70 -11.28
CA ARG A 23 12.13 1.54 -11.14
C ARG A 23 10.88 1.85 -10.33
N VAL A 24 9.81 1.16 -10.67
CA VAL A 24 8.51 1.30 -10.00
C VAL A 24 8.03 -0.03 -9.45
N TYR A 25 7.48 0.00 -8.24
CA TYR A 25 6.84 -1.14 -7.59
C TYR A 25 5.37 -0.83 -7.31
N THR A 26 4.48 -1.76 -7.65
CA THR A 26 3.05 -1.60 -7.39
C THR A 26 2.37 -2.91 -7.05
N SER A 27 1.12 -2.82 -6.59
CA SER A 27 0.29 -3.98 -6.34
C SER A 27 -0.34 -4.52 -7.63
N VAL A 28 -0.93 -5.72 -7.57
CA VAL A 28 -1.71 -6.28 -8.68
C VAL A 28 -3.17 -5.79 -8.71
N LEU A 29 -3.57 -4.91 -7.79
CA LEU A 29 -4.94 -4.39 -7.75
C LEU A 29 -5.12 -3.23 -8.73
N LYS A 30 -6.14 -3.34 -9.57
CA LYS A 30 -6.48 -2.40 -10.65
C LYS A 30 -6.42 -0.92 -10.22
N ARG A 31 -6.88 -0.59 -9.00
CA ARG A 31 -6.88 0.80 -8.53
C ARG A 31 -5.48 1.38 -8.31
N ALA A 32 -4.50 0.57 -7.84
CA ALA A 32 -3.13 1.03 -7.69
C ALA A 32 -2.43 1.12 -9.04
N ILE A 33 -2.66 0.15 -9.93
CA ILE A 33 -2.16 0.17 -11.31
C ILE A 33 -2.65 1.43 -12.03
N LYS A 34 -3.95 1.75 -11.91
CA LYS A 34 -4.50 2.97 -12.52
C LYS A 34 -3.90 4.25 -11.92
N THR A 35 -3.71 4.29 -10.61
CA THR A 35 -3.02 5.43 -9.95
C THR A 35 -1.60 5.57 -10.48
N LEU A 36 -0.87 4.46 -10.59
CA LEU A 36 0.48 4.45 -11.15
C LEU A 36 0.52 4.99 -12.58
N TRP A 37 -0.33 4.50 -13.46
CA TRP A 37 -0.36 4.96 -14.85
C TRP A 37 -0.61 6.47 -14.97
N ILE A 38 -1.54 7.01 -14.18
CA ILE A 38 -1.81 8.46 -14.15
C ILE A 38 -0.58 9.25 -13.66
N ILE A 39 0.15 8.72 -12.66
CA ILE A 39 1.37 9.37 -12.16
C ILE A 39 2.45 9.36 -13.25
N LEU A 40 2.73 8.19 -13.84
CA LEU A 40 3.78 8.04 -14.86
C LEU A 40 3.47 8.87 -16.13
N GLU A 41 2.21 8.88 -16.58
CA GLU A 41 1.76 9.74 -17.68
C GLU A 41 2.00 11.22 -17.35
N LYS A 42 1.63 11.67 -16.14
CA LYS A 42 1.84 13.05 -15.72
C LYS A 42 3.31 13.45 -15.60
N MET A 43 4.19 12.48 -15.35
CA MET A 43 5.65 12.67 -15.25
C MET A 43 6.37 12.45 -16.60
N ASP A 44 5.66 12.02 -17.65
CA ASP A 44 6.24 11.61 -18.94
C ASP A 44 7.28 10.48 -18.81
N THR A 45 6.99 9.49 -17.95
CA THR A 45 7.92 8.41 -17.58
C THR A 45 7.29 7.02 -17.71
N MET A 46 6.33 6.83 -18.65
CA MET A 46 5.62 5.56 -18.83
C MET A 46 6.52 4.39 -19.28
N TYR A 47 7.73 4.68 -19.76
CA TYR A 47 8.73 3.69 -20.16
C TYR A 47 9.43 3.00 -18.99
N LEU A 48 9.27 3.49 -17.76
CA LEU A 48 9.95 2.93 -16.59
C LEU A 48 9.56 1.47 -16.34
N PRO A 49 10.52 0.61 -15.95
CA PRO A 49 10.23 -0.76 -15.58
C PRO A 49 9.34 -0.83 -14.33
N VAL A 50 8.22 -1.56 -14.44
CA VAL A 50 7.24 -1.73 -13.37
C VAL A 50 7.23 -3.17 -12.88
N GLU A 51 7.42 -3.37 -11.59
CA GLU A 51 7.26 -4.66 -10.95
C GLU A 51 5.94 -4.73 -10.16
N TYR A 52 5.12 -5.73 -10.49
CA TYR A 52 3.83 -5.98 -9.86
C TYR A 52 3.96 -7.07 -8.80
N SER A 53 3.52 -6.79 -7.58
CA SER A 53 3.53 -7.78 -6.51
C SER A 53 2.26 -7.75 -5.66
N TRP A 54 1.64 -8.94 -5.47
CA TRP A 54 0.52 -9.07 -4.55
C TRP A 54 0.90 -8.71 -3.10
N ARG A 55 2.18 -8.80 -2.77
CA ARG A 55 2.69 -8.42 -1.45
C ARG A 55 2.47 -6.94 -1.14
N LEU A 56 2.25 -6.11 -2.16
CA LEU A 56 1.87 -4.70 -2.03
C LEU A 56 0.35 -4.47 -2.08
N ASN A 57 -0.49 -5.52 -2.20
CA ASN A 57 -1.94 -5.38 -2.19
C ASN A 57 -2.44 -4.71 -0.89
N GLU A 58 -3.63 -4.11 -0.98
CA GLU A 58 -4.34 -3.66 0.22
C GLU A 58 -4.57 -4.83 1.17
N ARG A 59 -4.59 -4.56 2.45
CA ARG A 59 -4.92 -5.51 3.49
C ARG A 59 -6.29 -6.15 3.20
N HIS A 60 -6.36 -7.45 3.35
CA HIS A 60 -7.58 -8.19 3.12
C HIS A 60 -8.54 -8.05 4.32
N TYR A 61 -9.68 -7.43 4.09
CA TYR A 61 -10.65 -7.14 5.14
C TYR A 61 -11.60 -8.31 5.46
N GLY A 62 -11.34 -9.51 4.93
CA GLY A 62 -12.14 -10.70 5.21
C GLY A 62 -13.61 -10.52 4.84
N ALA A 63 -14.49 -10.96 5.73
CA ALA A 63 -15.95 -10.85 5.56
C ALA A 63 -16.47 -9.40 5.51
N LEU A 64 -15.62 -8.40 5.82
CA LEU A 64 -15.97 -6.97 5.75
C LEU A 64 -15.62 -6.34 4.40
N GLN A 65 -14.98 -7.08 3.50
CA GLN A 65 -14.58 -6.59 2.19
C GLN A 65 -15.79 -6.08 1.40
N GLY A 66 -15.68 -4.86 0.85
CA GLY A 66 -16.75 -4.23 0.05
C GLY A 66 -17.98 -3.75 0.83
N LYS A 67 -18.08 -4.01 2.13
CA LYS A 67 -19.23 -3.58 2.94
C LYS A 67 -19.17 -2.09 3.28
N ASN A 68 -20.34 -1.49 3.45
CA ASN A 68 -20.48 -0.09 3.85
C ASN A 68 -19.95 0.10 5.27
N LYS A 69 -19.08 1.10 5.45
CA LYS A 69 -18.40 1.39 6.73
C LYS A 69 -19.39 1.74 7.84
N ALA A 70 -20.38 2.58 7.55
CA ALA A 70 -21.37 2.99 8.55
C ALA A 70 -22.25 1.81 9.00
N MET A 71 -22.54 0.86 8.11
CA MET A 71 -23.27 -0.37 8.48
C MET A 71 -22.44 -1.27 9.40
N ILE A 72 -21.13 -1.39 9.15
CA ILE A 72 -20.25 -2.18 10.01
C ILE A 72 -20.15 -1.54 11.40
N GLU A 73 -19.93 -0.23 11.45
CA GLU A 73 -19.86 0.53 12.70
C GLU A 73 -21.15 0.41 13.51
N LYS A 74 -22.32 0.58 12.85
CA LYS A 74 -23.63 0.40 13.51
C LYS A 74 -23.85 -1.02 14.04
N LYS A 75 -23.33 -2.04 13.33
CA LYS A 75 -23.53 -3.45 13.70
C LYS A 75 -22.61 -3.93 14.83
N PHE A 76 -21.35 -3.46 14.85
CA PHE A 76 -20.30 -4.00 15.74
C PHE A 76 -19.81 -2.99 16.77
N GLY A 77 -20.28 -1.74 16.72
CA GLY A 77 -19.82 -0.65 17.56
C GLY A 77 -18.56 0.03 17.03
N TYR A 78 -18.37 1.30 17.46
CA TYR A 78 -17.26 2.16 17.01
C TYR A 78 -15.89 1.56 17.37
N ASP A 79 -15.69 1.11 18.61
CA ASP A 79 -14.40 0.60 19.09
C ASP A 79 -13.93 -0.62 18.29
N GLN A 80 -14.84 -1.58 18.07
CA GLN A 80 -14.53 -2.77 17.27
C GLN A 80 -14.27 -2.43 15.80
N PHE A 81 -15.02 -1.48 15.24
CA PHE A 81 -14.83 -0.99 13.88
C PHE A 81 -13.45 -0.33 13.72
N ILE A 82 -13.05 0.53 14.67
CA ILE A 82 -11.73 1.17 14.65
C ILE A 82 -10.63 0.16 14.89
N ALA A 83 -10.81 -0.80 15.81
CA ALA A 83 -9.86 -1.87 16.05
C ALA A 83 -9.54 -2.66 14.78
N TRP A 84 -10.55 -3.03 13.99
CA TRP A 84 -10.35 -3.68 12.70
C TRP A 84 -9.74 -2.78 11.63
N ARG A 85 -10.02 -1.48 11.67
CA ARG A 85 -9.53 -0.54 10.63
C ARG A 85 -8.14 0.00 10.89
N ARG A 86 -7.83 0.31 12.14
CA ARG A 86 -6.61 1.02 12.54
C ARG A 86 -5.67 0.17 13.38
N GLY A 87 -6.22 -0.78 14.14
CA GLY A 87 -5.46 -1.64 15.04
C GLY A 87 -4.38 -2.46 14.34
N TYR A 88 -3.31 -2.76 15.09
CA TYR A 88 -2.17 -3.51 14.57
C TYR A 88 -2.44 -5.00 14.43
N ALA A 89 -2.91 -5.65 15.52
CA ALA A 89 -2.99 -7.11 15.60
C ALA A 89 -4.39 -7.69 15.31
N GLN A 90 -5.44 -6.89 15.36
CA GLN A 90 -6.82 -7.38 15.25
C GLN A 90 -7.20 -7.67 13.82
N ARG A 91 -7.57 -8.94 13.57
CA ARG A 91 -8.09 -9.38 12.29
C ARG A 91 -9.60 -9.15 12.21
N PRO A 92 -10.13 -8.72 11.04
CA PRO A 92 -11.55 -8.77 10.78
C PRO A 92 -12.02 -10.24 10.66
N PRO A 93 -13.34 -10.50 10.73
CA PRO A 93 -13.89 -11.84 10.53
C PRO A 93 -13.45 -12.44 9.19
N VAL A 94 -13.17 -13.74 9.20
CA VAL A 94 -12.69 -14.46 8.01
C VAL A 94 -13.76 -14.49 6.94
N ALA A 95 -13.37 -14.26 5.69
CA ALA A 95 -14.25 -14.41 4.53
C ALA A 95 -14.56 -15.89 4.26
N THR A 96 -15.82 -16.21 3.92
CA THR A 96 -16.17 -17.56 3.48
C THR A 96 -15.55 -17.87 2.13
N ALA A 97 -15.33 -19.15 1.82
CA ALA A 97 -14.79 -19.59 0.52
C ALA A 97 -15.66 -19.07 -0.65
N GLU A 98 -16.97 -19.00 -0.45
CA GLU A 98 -17.92 -18.54 -1.45
C GLU A 98 -17.81 -17.04 -1.73
N SER A 99 -17.66 -16.19 -0.70
CA SER A 99 -17.47 -14.75 -0.87
C SER A 99 -16.10 -14.42 -1.50
N ARG A 100 -15.14 -15.34 -1.47
CA ARG A 100 -13.80 -15.19 -2.04
C ARG A 100 -13.67 -15.59 -3.51
N LYS A 101 -14.62 -16.38 -4.05
CA LYS A 101 -14.57 -16.88 -5.45
C LYS A 101 -14.39 -15.74 -6.48
N GLY A 102 -15.13 -14.65 -6.34
CA GLY A 102 -15.02 -13.49 -7.22
C GLY A 102 -13.71 -12.73 -7.08
N GLU A 103 -13.20 -12.62 -5.86
CA GLU A 103 -11.92 -11.97 -5.55
C GLU A 103 -10.71 -12.74 -6.08
N ILE A 104 -10.72 -14.06 -5.88
CA ILE A 104 -9.68 -14.97 -6.38
C ILE A 104 -9.56 -14.87 -7.90
N LYS A 105 -10.70 -14.85 -8.61
CA LYS A 105 -10.73 -14.68 -10.07
C LYS A 105 -10.19 -13.34 -10.53
N ALA A 106 -10.45 -12.26 -9.78
CA ALA A 106 -9.97 -10.92 -10.09
C ALA A 106 -8.47 -10.71 -9.76
N LEU A 107 -7.93 -11.51 -8.84
CA LEU A 107 -6.54 -11.42 -8.37
C LEU A 107 -5.63 -12.49 -8.98
N ALA A 108 -6.14 -13.30 -9.87
CA ALA A 108 -5.46 -14.46 -10.48
C ALA A 108 -4.26 -14.12 -11.40
N CYS A 109 -3.65 -12.96 -11.23
CA CYS A 109 -2.38 -12.62 -11.87
C CYS A 109 -1.23 -13.38 -11.17
N GLY A 110 -1.12 -14.68 -11.41
CA GLY A 110 0.04 -15.48 -10.97
C GLY A 110 0.03 -15.97 -9.52
N LEU A 111 -1.07 -15.80 -8.77
CA LEU A 111 -1.20 -16.31 -7.41
C LEU A 111 -2.03 -17.59 -7.37
N LYS A 112 -1.54 -18.59 -6.65
CA LYS A 112 -2.38 -19.71 -6.26
C LYS A 112 -3.46 -19.22 -5.31
N ALA A 113 -4.69 -19.66 -5.50
CA ALA A 113 -5.85 -19.25 -4.69
C ALA A 113 -5.62 -19.48 -3.17
N GLU A 114 -4.88 -20.53 -2.83
CA GLU A 114 -4.54 -20.91 -1.46
C GLU A 114 -3.59 -19.91 -0.78
N ALA A 115 -2.81 -19.15 -1.56
CA ALA A 115 -1.86 -18.16 -1.04
C ALA A 115 -2.53 -16.83 -0.67
N MET A 116 -3.82 -16.65 -1.01
CA MET A 116 -4.56 -15.42 -0.70
C MET A 116 -5.03 -15.41 0.74
N PRO A 117 -4.72 -14.36 1.53
CA PRO A 117 -5.20 -14.24 2.90
C PRO A 117 -6.74 -14.19 2.96
N ALA A 118 -7.35 -14.96 3.86
CA ALA A 118 -8.80 -14.92 4.08
C ALA A 118 -9.23 -13.72 4.94
N ALA A 119 -8.34 -13.18 5.76
CA ALA A 119 -8.44 -11.92 6.49
C ALA A 119 -7.05 -11.53 6.97
N GLU A 120 -6.76 -10.25 7.05
CA GLU A 120 -5.48 -9.72 7.54
C GLU A 120 -5.67 -8.64 8.59
N SER A 121 -4.85 -8.68 9.64
CA SER A 121 -4.51 -7.53 10.47
C SER A 121 -3.39 -6.72 9.79
N LEU A 122 -3.03 -5.56 10.35
CA LEU A 122 -1.84 -4.83 9.88
C LEU A 122 -0.56 -5.64 10.16
N LYS A 123 -0.50 -6.40 11.26
CA LYS A 123 0.58 -7.32 11.58
C LYS A 123 0.79 -8.38 10.49
N ASP A 124 -0.28 -8.92 9.92
CA ASP A 124 -0.20 -9.88 8.83
C ASP A 124 0.27 -9.21 7.53
N THR A 125 -0.18 -7.98 7.27
CA THR A 125 0.30 -7.17 6.13
C THR A 125 1.81 -6.91 6.24
N VAL A 126 2.32 -6.58 7.44
CA VAL A 126 3.76 -6.43 7.71
C VAL A 126 4.52 -7.72 7.36
N LYS A 127 4.00 -8.88 7.76
CA LYS A 127 4.64 -10.20 7.50
C LYS A 127 4.84 -10.50 6.01
N ARG A 128 4.05 -9.92 5.10
CA ARG A 128 4.24 -10.11 3.65
C ARG A 128 4.94 -8.95 2.95
N VAL A 129 4.77 -7.73 3.45
CA VAL A 129 5.39 -6.53 2.85
C VAL A 129 6.89 -6.48 3.17
N ILE A 130 7.28 -6.74 4.42
CA ILE A 130 8.68 -6.57 4.84
C ILE A 130 9.63 -7.60 4.19
N PRO A 131 9.32 -8.89 4.09
CA PRO A 131 10.16 -9.80 3.31
C PRO A 131 10.34 -9.37 1.85
N TYR A 132 9.30 -8.84 1.20
CA TYR A 132 9.38 -8.33 -0.17
C TYR A 132 10.23 -7.05 -0.26
N TRP A 133 10.10 -6.14 0.70
CA TRP A 133 11.01 -5.00 0.83
C TRP A 133 12.47 -5.45 0.96
N MET A 134 12.75 -6.40 1.84
CA MET A 134 14.11 -6.86 2.13
C MET A 134 14.76 -7.61 0.96
N SER A 135 13.98 -8.43 0.25
CA SER A 135 14.50 -9.29 -0.84
C SER A 135 14.52 -8.59 -2.21
N THR A 136 13.69 -7.59 -2.43
CA THR A 136 13.45 -7.03 -3.77
C THR A 136 13.68 -5.52 -3.82
N ILE A 137 12.96 -4.73 -3.01
CA ILE A 137 13.00 -3.27 -3.13
C ILE A 137 14.29 -2.68 -2.55
N ARG A 138 14.65 -3.08 -1.32
CA ARG A 138 15.86 -2.60 -0.66
C ARG A 138 17.15 -2.89 -1.45
N PRO A 139 17.34 -4.06 -2.08
CA PRO A 139 18.50 -4.30 -2.95
C PRO A 139 18.58 -3.33 -4.14
N ALA A 140 17.45 -2.95 -4.76
CA ALA A 140 17.44 -1.95 -5.83
C ALA A 140 17.96 -0.59 -5.31
N ILE A 141 17.46 -0.14 -4.17
CA ILE A 141 17.93 1.09 -3.53
C ILE A 141 19.43 1.02 -3.17
N ARG A 142 19.91 -0.14 -2.72
CA ARG A 142 21.35 -0.34 -2.41
C ARG A 142 22.25 -0.28 -3.65
N ARG A 143 21.72 -0.57 -4.84
CA ARG A 143 22.43 -0.35 -6.12
C ARG A 143 22.41 1.11 -6.59
N GLY A 144 21.78 2.02 -5.83
CA GLY A 144 21.62 3.42 -6.18
C GLY A 144 20.36 3.75 -6.96
N GLU A 145 19.48 2.76 -7.21
CA GLU A 145 18.24 3.00 -7.95
C GLU A 145 17.26 3.87 -7.12
N LYS A 146 16.69 4.87 -7.75
CA LYS A 146 15.59 5.69 -7.21
C LYS A 146 14.28 4.99 -7.51
N VAL A 147 13.55 4.61 -6.48
CA VAL A 147 12.35 3.79 -6.61
C VAL A 147 11.07 4.55 -6.29
N LEU A 148 10.01 4.30 -7.05
CA LEU A 148 8.65 4.74 -6.75
C LEU A 148 7.82 3.53 -6.30
N ILE A 149 7.10 3.64 -5.19
CA ILE A 149 6.16 2.62 -4.71
C ILE A 149 4.75 3.20 -4.73
N VAL A 150 3.88 2.64 -5.58
CA VAL A 150 2.46 3.01 -5.65
C VAL A 150 1.61 1.85 -5.17
N ALA A 151 1.04 1.97 -3.97
CA ALA A 151 0.34 0.87 -3.34
C ALA A 151 -0.91 1.36 -2.54
N HIS A 152 -1.20 0.77 -1.41
CA HIS A 152 -2.43 1.02 -0.65
C HIS A 152 -2.12 1.46 0.77
N GLY A 153 -3.12 2.08 1.41
CA GLY A 153 -2.95 2.65 2.75
C GLY A 153 -2.33 1.67 3.76
N ASN A 154 -2.81 0.42 3.83
CA ASN A 154 -2.27 -0.51 4.84
C ASN A 154 -0.95 -1.17 4.41
N SER A 155 -0.71 -1.45 3.13
CA SER A 155 0.59 -1.95 2.68
C SER A 155 1.70 -0.89 2.85
N LEU A 156 1.40 0.38 2.55
CA LEU A 156 2.34 1.48 2.79
C LEU A 156 2.53 1.75 4.30
N ARG A 157 1.47 1.70 5.12
CA ARG A 157 1.60 1.80 6.59
C ARG A 157 2.45 0.68 7.19
N ALA A 158 2.37 -0.53 6.64
CA ALA A 158 3.23 -1.63 7.05
C ALA A 158 4.71 -1.34 6.76
N LEU A 159 5.01 -0.79 5.58
CA LEU A 159 6.35 -0.38 5.20
C LEU A 159 6.86 0.79 6.05
N VAL A 160 6.05 1.84 6.23
CA VAL A 160 6.39 3.00 7.07
C VAL A 160 6.64 2.58 8.52
N LYS A 161 5.79 1.71 9.08
CA LYS A 161 6.00 1.17 10.43
C LYS A 161 7.38 0.55 10.61
N TYR A 162 7.84 -0.18 9.60
CA TYR A 162 9.18 -0.81 9.61
C TYR A 162 10.29 0.23 9.43
N LEU A 163 10.17 1.12 8.47
CA LEU A 163 11.21 2.10 8.15
C LEU A 163 11.44 3.12 9.25
N ASP A 164 10.37 3.55 9.90
CA ASP A 164 10.39 4.58 10.95
C ASP A 164 10.46 3.99 12.37
N GLY A 165 10.41 2.66 12.52
CA GLY A 165 10.40 2.01 13.83
C GLY A 165 9.16 2.33 14.68
N ILE A 166 8.02 2.63 14.05
CA ILE A 166 6.77 2.99 14.76
C ILE A 166 6.29 1.82 15.62
N SER A 167 5.96 2.07 16.88
CA SER A 167 5.48 1.03 17.80
C SER A 167 4.12 0.46 17.39
N ASP A 168 3.74 -0.70 17.94
CA ASP A 168 2.43 -1.31 17.72
C ASP A 168 1.29 -0.44 18.29
N LYS A 169 1.58 0.35 19.32
CA LYS A 169 0.63 1.28 19.96
C LYS A 169 0.41 2.54 19.14
N ASP A 170 1.45 3.03 18.46
CA ASP A 170 1.42 4.32 17.77
C ASP A 170 0.96 4.20 16.31
N ILE A 171 1.17 3.05 15.67
CA ILE A 171 0.80 2.86 14.26
C ILE A 171 -0.71 3.08 13.97
N PRO A 172 -1.67 2.84 14.89
CA PRO A 172 -3.07 3.20 14.68
C PRO A 172 -3.28 4.68 14.39
N ASN A 173 -2.47 5.55 14.98
CA ASN A 173 -2.56 7.01 14.86
C ASN A 173 -1.80 7.57 13.65
N PHE A 174 -0.97 6.74 13.01
CA PHE A 174 -0.24 7.18 11.83
C PHE A 174 -1.18 7.31 10.62
N GLU A 175 -1.26 8.52 10.07
CA GLU A 175 -2.04 8.81 8.87
C GLU A 175 -1.15 8.96 7.64
N LEU A 176 -1.59 8.35 6.54
CA LEU A 176 -0.98 8.48 5.22
C LEU A 176 -2.01 9.14 4.29
N PRO A 177 -1.89 10.45 4.03
CA PRO A 177 -2.80 11.17 3.15
C PRO A 177 -2.79 10.60 1.73
N THR A 178 -3.97 10.45 1.11
CA THR A 178 -4.06 10.00 -0.27
C THR A 178 -3.63 11.12 -1.24
N GLY A 179 -2.87 10.75 -2.27
CA GLY A 179 -2.41 11.71 -3.29
C GLY A 179 -1.32 12.68 -2.83
N VAL A 180 -0.72 12.43 -1.66
CA VAL A 180 0.46 13.17 -1.17
C VAL A 180 1.63 12.20 -1.11
N PRO A 181 2.67 12.38 -1.94
CA PRO A 181 3.86 11.53 -1.90
C PRO A 181 4.58 11.63 -0.55
N LEU A 182 4.97 10.49 0.01
CA LEU A 182 5.85 10.41 1.16
C LEU A 182 7.25 10.01 0.68
N CYS A 183 8.21 10.89 0.87
CA CYS A 183 9.57 10.72 0.41
C CYS A 183 10.48 10.21 1.54
N TYR A 184 11.41 9.36 1.17
CA TYR A 184 12.47 8.85 2.04
C TYR A 184 13.82 9.06 1.37
N ASP A 185 14.71 9.75 2.05
CA ASP A 185 16.13 9.78 1.69
C ASP A 185 16.83 8.65 2.45
N ILE A 186 17.50 7.75 1.72
CA ILE A 186 18.14 6.56 2.28
C ILE A 186 19.64 6.60 1.93
N ALA A 187 20.49 6.63 2.94
CA ALA A 187 21.94 6.56 2.79
C ALA A 187 22.51 5.41 3.62
N GLY A 188 23.45 4.63 3.06
CA GLY A 188 24.04 3.48 3.74
C GLY A 188 23.01 2.41 4.15
N GLY A 189 21.84 2.36 3.47
CA GLY A 189 20.76 1.44 3.80
C GLY A 189 19.93 1.83 5.01
N ARG A 190 20.08 3.05 5.53
CA ARG A 190 19.32 3.64 6.64
C ARG A 190 18.54 4.85 6.17
N VAL A 191 17.36 5.07 6.74
CA VAL A 191 16.58 6.29 6.53
C VAL A 191 17.30 7.44 7.21
N VAL A 192 17.63 8.48 6.43
CA VAL A 192 18.27 9.72 6.93
C VAL A 192 17.25 10.86 7.01
N ARG A 193 16.23 10.84 6.17
CA ARG A 193 15.17 11.85 6.16
C ARG A 193 13.86 11.26 5.67
N ARG A 194 12.76 11.76 6.22
CA ARG A 194 11.39 11.48 5.75
C ARG A 194 10.58 12.76 5.72
N TYR A 195 9.82 12.98 4.65
CA TYR A 195 8.94 14.15 4.52
C TYR A 195 7.79 13.88 3.55
N PHE A 196 6.66 14.54 3.77
CA PHE A 196 5.60 14.60 2.77
C PHE A 196 5.93 15.67 1.74
N LEU A 197 5.73 15.33 0.47
CA LEU A 197 5.88 16.28 -0.62
C LEU A 197 4.57 17.07 -0.74
N ASP A 198 4.51 18.19 -0.09
CA ASP A 198 3.46 19.17 -0.18
C ASP A 198 3.89 20.35 -1.09
N LYS A 199 3.00 21.26 -1.39
CA LYS A 199 3.04 22.30 -2.42
C LYS A 199 4.36 23.02 -2.65
#